data_d845a6248aa3f50ba0ad868a1b21def8
#
_entry.id   d845a6248aa3f50ba0ad868a1b21def8
#
_cell.length_a   1.000
_cell.length_b   1.000
_cell.length_c   1.000
_cell.angle_alpha   90.00
_cell.angle_beta   90.00
_cell.angle_gamma   90.00
#
_symmetry.space_group_name_H-M   'P 1'
#
loop_
_entity.id
_entity.type
_entity.pdbx_description
1 polymer ?
#
loop_
_entity_poly.entity_id
_entity_poly.type
_entity_poly.pdbx_seq_one_letter_code
_entity_poly.pdbx_strand_id
1 'polypeptide(L)'
;PLLALNLVGWNVAELSNDLLVEVLLGAQDIASEGGFVIAGGHTVDDPEPKFGLAVVGELHPDRMLTNSGFRPGDVIVLPKPLGVGVITTAIKSGTASEEVVDAALASMTRLNDAAAGIAVASGARGATDVTGFGLLGHLGRAAMESGIDVAIDVAAVPLLPGTRELAEAGSMPAGSRRNLEWADERLDRGGFDELDVLLLADAQTSGGLVFGVDPTEVDGVLADLDSTGHAAAVIGRAT
;
A
#
# COMPACT_ATOMS: atom_id res chain seq x y z
N PRO A 1 11.04 -4.77 12.56
CA PRO A 1 10.24 -5.52 13.53
C PRO A 1 11.12 -6.43 14.37
N LEU A 2 10.68 -6.74 15.61
CA LEU A 2 11.33 -7.70 16.51
C LEU A 2 10.41 -8.89 16.78
N LEU A 3 9.14 -8.59 17.06
CA LEU A 3 8.12 -9.60 17.33
C LEU A 3 6.72 -9.09 16.92
N ALA A 4 5.79 -10.04 16.75
CA ALA A 4 4.39 -9.75 16.53
C ALA A 4 3.48 -10.65 17.37
N LEU A 5 2.26 -10.19 17.58
CA LEU A 5 1.16 -10.98 18.14
C LEU A 5 0.05 -11.08 17.10
N ASN A 6 -0.47 -12.29 16.89
CA ASN A 6 -1.65 -12.51 16.04
C ASN A 6 -2.91 -11.95 16.69
N LEU A 7 -3.73 -11.27 15.91
CA LEU A 7 -5.10 -10.88 16.25
C LEU A 7 -6.03 -11.54 15.24
N VAL A 8 -6.85 -12.48 15.70
CA VAL A 8 -7.68 -13.32 14.84
C VAL A 8 -9.15 -13.21 15.26
N GLY A 9 -10.00 -12.75 14.37
CA GLY A 9 -11.43 -12.98 14.42
C GLY A 9 -11.77 -14.16 13.50
N TRP A 10 -12.42 -15.20 14.01
CA TRP A 10 -12.69 -16.40 13.22
C TRP A 10 -14.12 -16.89 13.43
N ASN A 11 -14.81 -17.17 12.34
CA ASN A 11 -16.16 -17.74 12.38
C ASN A 11 -16.06 -19.26 12.52
N VAL A 12 -15.99 -19.73 13.77
CA VAL A 12 -15.85 -21.16 14.08
C VAL A 12 -17.04 -22.02 13.64
N ALA A 13 -18.21 -21.40 13.37
CA ALA A 13 -19.39 -22.10 12.92
C ALA A 13 -19.39 -22.37 11.40
N GLU A 14 -18.74 -21.52 10.61
CA GLU A 14 -18.81 -21.57 9.14
C GLU A 14 -17.46 -21.87 8.48
N LEU A 15 -16.35 -21.59 9.17
CA LEU A 15 -15.01 -21.77 8.62
C LEU A 15 -14.24 -22.88 9.32
N SER A 16 -13.54 -23.70 8.52
CA SER A 16 -12.74 -24.80 9.05
C SER A 16 -11.49 -24.30 9.78
N ASN A 17 -11.02 -25.08 10.77
CA ASN A 17 -9.73 -24.80 11.40
C ASN A 17 -8.55 -25.04 10.46
N ASP A 18 -8.68 -25.89 9.44
CA ASP A 18 -7.63 -26.12 8.46
C ASP A 18 -7.34 -24.84 7.66
N LEU A 19 -8.38 -24.07 7.29
CA LEU A 19 -8.21 -22.77 6.65
C LEU A 19 -7.50 -21.77 7.59
N LEU A 20 -7.82 -21.79 8.89
CA LEU A 20 -7.13 -20.94 9.86
C LEU A 20 -5.64 -21.32 9.95
N VAL A 21 -5.32 -22.61 9.90
CA VAL A 21 -3.92 -23.08 9.90
C VAL A 21 -3.18 -22.52 8.69
N GLU A 22 -3.76 -22.54 7.50
CA GLU A 22 -3.14 -21.96 6.29
C GLU A 22 -2.89 -20.45 6.43
N VAL A 23 -3.84 -19.69 6.99
CA VAL A 23 -3.65 -18.25 7.29
C VAL A 23 -2.48 -18.03 8.25
N LEU A 24 -2.39 -18.84 9.31
CA LEU A 24 -1.31 -18.74 10.30
C LEU A 24 0.06 -19.15 9.71
N LEU A 25 0.10 -20.14 8.82
CA LEU A 25 1.31 -20.52 8.10
C LEU A 25 1.78 -19.40 7.18
N GLY A 26 0.87 -18.76 6.42
CA GLY A 26 1.22 -17.59 5.61
C GLY A 26 1.78 -16.43 6.44
N ALA A 27 1.22 -16.19 7.64
CA ALA A 27 1.78 -15.21 8.57
C ALA A 27 3.18 -15.60 9.06
N GLN A 28 3.43 -16.88 9.32
CA GLN A 28 4.74 -17.37 9.75
C GLN A 28 5.78 -17.25 8.63
N ASP A 29 5.39 -17.49 7.37
CA ASP A 29 6.26 -17.34 6.21
C ASP A 29 6.72 -15.87 6.07
N ILE A 30 5.78 -14.93 6.14
CA ILE A 30 6.10 -13.50 6.11
C ILE A 30 6.93 -13.06 7.32
N ALA A 31 6.68 -13.60 8.52
CA ALA A 31 7.49 -13.31 9.68
C ALA A 31 8.93 -13.80 9.51
N SER A 32 9.11 -14.98 8.90
CA SER A 32 10.43 -15.54 8.61
C SER A 32 11.18 -14.70 7.55
N GLU A 33 10.51 -14.25 6.49
CA GLU A 33 11.05 -13.36 5.48
C GLU A 33 11.43 -11.99 6.08
N GLY A 34 10.53 -11.41 6.89
CA GLY A 34 10.73 -10.12 7.55
C GLY A 34 11.68 -10.14 8.76
N GLY A 35 12.19 -11.32 9.14
CA GLY A 35 13.20 -11.48 10.19
C GLY A 35 12.67 -11.23 11.61
N PHE A 36 11.39 -11.50 11.88
CA PHE A 36 10.78 -11.35 13.21
C PHE A 36 10.04 -12.62 13.65
N VAL A 37 9.66 -12.70 14.92
CA VAL A 37 8.95 -13.85 15.47
C VAL A 37 7.50 -13.52 15.80
N ILE A 38 6.59 -14.46 15.57
CA ILE A 38 5.23 -14.40 16.12
C ILE A 38 5.27 -15.03 17.51
N ALA A 39 5.18 -14.19 18.54
CA ALA A 39 5.38 -14.59 19.94
C ALA A 39 4.09 -15.08 20.61
N GLY A 40 2.98 -15.08 19.90
CA GLY A 40 1.67 -15.49 20.42
C GLY A 40 0.54 -14.69 19.76
N GLY A 41 -0.58 -14.58 20.44
CA GLY A 41 -1.72 -13.83 19.95
C GLY A 41 -3.02 -14.17 20.65
N HIS A 42 -4.13 -13.71 20.07
CA HIS A 42 -5.46 -13.96 20.58
C HIS A 42 -6.45 -14.23 19.46
N THR A 43 -7.35 -15.19 19.67
CA THR A 43 -8.43 -15.52 18.74
C THR A 43 -9.76 -15.29 19.43
N VAL A 44 -10.69 -14.62 18.74
CA VAL A 44 -12.07 -14.42 19.19
C VAL A 44 -13.03 -15.01 18.16
N ASP A 45 -14.20 -15.46 18.61
CA ASP A 45 -15.28 -15.82 17.70
C ASP A 45 -15.88 -14.55 17.08
N ASP A 46 -15.88 -14.47 15.76
CA ASP A 46 -16.35 -13.29 15.00
C ASP A 46 -17.03 -13.77 13.73
N PRO A 47 -18.26 -13.32 13.42
CA PRO A 47 -18.95 -13.73 12.19
C PRO A 47 -18.21 -13.35 10.91
N GLU A 48 -17.35 -12.32 10.95
CA GLU A 48 -16.51 -11.93 9.84
C GLU A 48 -15.05 -12.32 10.13
N PRO A 49 -14.40 -13.17 9.29
CA PRO A 49 -13.00 -13.52 9.50
C PRO A 49 -12.11 -12.29 9.38
N LYS A 50 -11.25 -12.11 10.37
CA LYS A 50 -10.27 -11.02 10.45
C LYS A 50 -8.93 -11.59 10.88
N PHE A 51 -7.87 -11.12 10.24
CA PHE A 51 -6.51 -11.46 10.62
C PHE A 51 -5.63 -10.21 10.62
N GLY A 52 -4.77 -10.10 11.62
CA GLY A 52 -3.82 -9.00 11.71
C GLY A 52 -2.67 -9.33 12.66
N LEU A 53 -1.64 -8.50 12.60
CA LEU A 53 -0.48 -8.57 13.46
C LEU A 53 -0.32 -7.25 14.24
N ALA A 54 -0.22 -7.34 15.55
CA ALA A 54 0.32 -6.25 16.37
C ALA A 54 1.84 -6.39 16.41
N VAL A 55 2.55 -5.52 15.69
CA VAL A 55 4.01 -5.61 15.51
C VAL A 55 4.71 -4.66 16.46
N VAL A 56 5.75 -5.15 17.13
CA VAL A 56 6.69 -4.36 17.95
C VAL A 56 8.06 -4.40 17.28
N GLY A 57 8.70 -3.25 17.19
CA GLY A 57 10.03 -3.11 16.59
C GLY A 57 10.79 -1.95 17.21
N GLU A 58 12.01 -1.77 16.74
CA GLU A 58 12.85 -0.63 17.08
C GLU A 58 13.35 0.05 15.83
N LEU A 59 13.64 1.33 15.95
CA LEU A 59 14.21 2.13 14.86
C LEU A 59 15.16 3.17 15.42
N HIS A 60 16.12 3.59 14.59
CA HIS A 60 17.03 4.66 14.95
C HIS A 60 16.34 6.01 14.83
N PRO A 61 16.30 6.87 15.87
CA PRO A 61 15.54 8.12 15.85
C PRO A 61 15.94 9.07 14.71
N ASP A 62 17.22 9.08 14.32
CA ASP A 62 17.71 9.96 13.24
C ASP A 62 17.44 9.40 11.82
N ARG A 63 16.93 8.18 11.71
CA ARG A 63 16.60 7.51 10.44
C ARG A 63 15.12 7.16 10.32
N MET A 64 14.30 7.86 11.05
CA MET A 64 12.86 7.63 11.06
C MET A 64 12.21 8.28 9.84
N LEU A 65 11.45 7.49 9.09
CA LEU A 65 10.52 7.99 8.08
C LEU A 65 9.21 8.36 8.76
N THR A 66 8.67 9.53 8.45
CA THR A 66 7.43 10.02 9.08
C THR A 66 6.46 10.57 8.05
N ASN A 67 5.17 10.60 8.37
CA ASN A 67 4.17 11.26 7.53
C ASN A 67 4.45 12.77 7.34
N SER A 68 5.00 13.42 8.37
CA SER A 68 5.31 14.86 8.37
C SER A 68 6.72 15.19 7.86
N GLY A 69 7.40 14.23 7.23
CA GLY A 69 8.79 14.38 6.81
C GLY A 69 9.01 14.81 5.37
N PHE A 70 7.95 14.93 4.55
CA PHE A 70 8.07 15.40 3.17
C PHE A 70 8.48 16.87 3.11
N ARG A 71 9.24 17.25 2.08
CA ARG A 71 9.79 18.58 1.91
C ARG A 71 9.43 19.16 0.54
N PRO A 72 9.27 20.49 0.44
CA PRO A 72 9.16 21.13 -0.88
C PRO A 72 10.34 20.73 -1.77
N GLY A 73 10.06 20.35 -3.01
CA GLY A 73 11.04 19.89 -3.98
C GLY A 73 11.28 18.38 -4.01
N ASP A 74 10.83 17.61 -3.01
CA ASP A 74 10.92 16.16 -3.04
C ASP A 74 10.23 15.59 -4.28
N VAL A 75 10.85 14.62 -4.91
CA VAL A 75 10.25 13.78 -5.93
C VAL A 75 9.55 12.62 -5.24
N ILE A 76 8.30 12.37 -5.60
CA ILE A 76 7.48 11.33 -4.98
C ILE A 76 7.63 10.02 -5.73
N VAL A 77 8.08 8.98 -5.02
CA VAL A 77 8.30 7.64 -5.55
C VAL A 77 7.28 6.66 -4.97
N LEU A 78 6.64 5.87 -5.83
CA LEU A 78 5.72 4.78 -5.46
C LEU A 78 6.30 3.44 -5.92
N PRO A 79 6.69 2.53 -4.98
CA PRO A 79 7.38 1.28 -5.31
C PRO A 79 6.47 0.13 -5.77
N LYS A 80 5.17 0.21 -5.52
CA LYS A 80 4.20 -0.82 -5.92
C LYS A 80 3.04 -0.20 -6.70
N PRO A 81 2.52 -0.87 -7.73
CA PRO A 81 1.34 -0.41 -8.47
C PRO A 81 0.08 -0.42 -7.60
N LEU A 82 -0.90 0.42 -7.97
CA LEU A 82 -2.24 0.44 -7.39
C LEU A 82 -3.18 -0.55 -8.10
N GLY A 83 -4.35 -0.82 -7.50
CA GLY A 83 -5.41 -1.61 -8.13
C GLY A 83 -5.88 -2.81 -7.31
N VAL A 84 -5.27 -3.08 -6.15
CA VAL A 84 -5.64 -4.23 -5.30
C VAL A 84 -7.11 -4.22 -4.90
N GLY A 85 -7.68 -3.04 -4.59
CA GLY A 85 -9.09 -2.94 -4.21
C GLY A 85 -10.04 -3.28 -5.35
N VAL A 86 -9.76 -2.79 -6.55
CA VAL A 86 -10.51 -3.13 -7.77
C VAL A 86 -10.43 -4.63 -8.03
N ILE A 87 -9.22 -5.21 -8.02
CA ILE A 87 -9.01 -6.63 -8.32
C ILE A 87 -9.67 -7.52 -7.27
N THR A 88 -9.54 -7.22 -5.97
CA THR A 88 -10.19 -8.01 -4.93
C THR A 88 -11.71 -7.93 -4.99
N THR A 89 -12.27 -6.82 -5.48
CA THR A 89 -13.71 -6.70 -5.77
C THR A 89 -14.10 -7.60 -6.95
N ALA A 90 -13.29 -7.64 -8.00
CA ALA A 90 -13.49 -8.52 -9.15
C ALA A 90 -13.36 -10.00 -8.78
N ILE A 91 -12.44 -10.37 -7.87
CA ILE A 91 -12.32 -11.73 -7.31
C ILE A 91 -13.63 -12.14 -6.63
N LYS A 92 -14.18 -11.27 -5.77
CA LYS A 92 -15.45 -11.54 -5.07
C LYS A 92 -16.63 -11.74 -6.01
N SER A 93 -16.64 -11.07 -7.16
CA SER A 93 -17.67 -11.22 -8.20
C SER A 93 -17.39 -12.32 -9.22
N GLY A 94 -16.23 -13.00 -9.13
CA GLY A 94 -15.83 -14.05 -10.05
C GLY A 94 -15.47 -13.57 -11.46
N THR A 95 -15.08 -12.30 -11.61
CA THR A 95 -14.76 -11.68 -12.91
C THR A 95 -13.26 -11.47 -13.15
N ALA A 96 -12.41 -11.70 -12.15
CA ALA A 96 -10.96 -11.60 -12.29
C ALA A 96 -10.38 -12.86 -12.96
N SER A 97 -9.45 -12.69 -13.90
CA SER A 97 -8.67 -13.81 -14.46
C SER A 97 -7.58 -14.27 -13.48
N GLU A 98 -7.09 -15.51 -13.62
CA GLU A 98 -5.99 -16.04 -12.80
C GLU A 98 -4.76 -15.13 -12.85
N GLU A 99 -4.37 -14.66 -14.02
CA GLU A 99 -3.20 -13.77 -14.19
C GLU A 99 -3.32 -12.48 -13.36
N VAL A 100 -4.51 -11.88 -13.34
CA VAL A 100 -4.78 -10.65 -12.54
C VAL A 100 -4.78 -10.96 -11.05
N VAL A 101 -5.33 -12.10 -10.65
CA VAL A 101 -5.29 -12.58 -9.25
C VAL A 101 -3.86 -12.77 -8.79
N ASP A 102 -3.04 -13.47 -9.58
CA ASP A 102 -1.64 -13.74 -9.26
C ASP A 102 -0.81 -12.47 -9.13
N ALA A 103 -1.04 -11.48 -10.03
CA ALA A 103 -0.38 -10.18 -9.96
C ALA A 103 -0.75 -9.42 -8.67
N ALA A 104 -2.02 -9.46 -8.26
CA ALA A 104 -2.46 -8.83 -7.02
C ALA A 104 -1.88 -9.54 -5.78
N LEU A 105 -1.88 -10.87 -5.76
CA LEU A 105 -1.27 -11.66 -4.68
C LEU A 105 0.23 -11.38 -4.56
N ALA A 106 0.97 -11.39 -5.68
CA ALA A 106 2.40 -11.07 -5.69
C ALA A 106 2.69 -9.65 -5.15
N SER A 107 1.83 -8.66 -5.47
CA SER A 107 1.96 -7.31 -4.95
C SER A 107 1.67 -7.25 -3.44
N MET A 108 0.61 -7.91 -2.96
CA MET A 108 0.22 -7.91 -1.55
C MET A 108 1.21 -8.64 -0.64
N THR A 109 1.80 -9.74 -1.11
CA THR A 109 2.75 -10.55 -0.34
C THR A 109 4.16 -9.97 -0.32
N ARG A 110 4.52 -9.10 -1.26
CA ARG A 110 5.81 -8.42 -1.26
C ARG A 110 5.94 -7.50 -0.05
N LEU A 111 7.00 -7.67 0.74
CA LEU A 111 7.32 -6.77 1.85
C LEU A 111 7.75 -5.38 1.34
N ASN A 112 7.59 -4.36 2.18
CA ASN A 112 8.08 -3.00 1.91
C ASN A 112 9.47 -2.74 2.53
N ASP A 113 10.14 -3.76 3.07
CA ASP A 113 11.40 -3.67 3.80
C ASP A 113 12.54 -3.12 2.93
N ALA A 114 12.72 -3.68 1.71
CA ALA A 114 13.72 -3.20 0.76
C ALA A 114 13.45 -1.74 0.36
N ALA A 115 12.20 -1.39 0.04
CA ALA A 115 11.82 -0.02 -0.29
C ALA A 115 12.07 0.94 0.88
N ALA A 116 11.77 0.53 2.12
CA ALA A 116 12.06 1.33 3.31
C ALA A 116 13.58 1.51 3.53
N GLY A 117 14.36 0.45 3.32
CA GLY A 117 15.82 0.52 3.40
C GLY A 117 16.43 1.49 2.39
N ILE A 118 15.98 1.43 1.14
CA ILE A 118 16.39 2.32 0.04
C ILE A 118 15.98 3.77 0.35
N ALA A 119 14.74 4.00 0.80
CA ALA A 119 14.28 5.32 1.19
C ALA A 119 15.16 5.93 2.31
N VAL A 120 15.47 5.16 3.34
CA VAL A 120 16.38 5.60 4.42
C VAL A 120 17.79 5.88 3.90
N ALA A 121 18.33 5.02 3.02
CA ALA A 121 19.69 5.17 2.47
C ALA A 121 19.82 6.41 1.58
N SER A 122 18.75 6.77 0.84
CA SER A 122 18.70 8.00 0.02
C SER A 122 18.48 9.28 0.83
N GLY A 123 18.35 9.19 2.16
CA GLY A 123 18.11 10.36 3.01
C GLY A 123 16.66 10.85 3.02
N ALA A 124 15.71 10.07 2.51
CA ALA A 124 14.29 10.36 2.63
C ALA A 124 13.89 10.57 4.09
N ARG A 125 12.94 11.46 4.31
CA ARG A 125 12.38 11.77 5.64
C ARG A 125 10.88 11.53 5.69
N GLY A 126 10.19 11.81 4.58
CA GLY A 126 8.76 11.63 4.42
C GLY A 126 8.45 10.29 3.77
N ALA A 127 7.60 9.50 4.41
CA ALA A 127 7.02 8.29 3.81
C ALA A 127 5.71 7.92 4.49
N THR A 128 4.86 7.23 3.75
CA THR A 128 3.66 6.57 4.28
C THR A 128 3.35 5.33 3.44
N ASP A 129 2.83 4.29 4.05
CA ASP A 129 2.33 3.13 3.32
C ASP A 129 0.93 3.41 2.75
N VAL A 130 0.68 2.93 1.54
CA VAL A 130 -0.61 3.11 0.87
C VAL A 130 -1.50 1.92 1.20
N THR A 131 -2.55 2.14 1.99
CA THR A 131 -3.49 1.10 2.41
C THR A 131 -4.94 1.48 2.15
N GLY A 132 -5.86 1.27 3.08
CA GLY A 132 -7.30 1.36 2.89
C GLY A 132 -7.85 2.72 2.42
N PHE A 133 -7.11 3.81 2.61
CA PHE A 133 -7.52 5.14 2.14
C PHE A 133 -7.00 5.50 0.73
N GLY A 134 -6.30 4.57 0.07
CA GLY A 134 -5.72 4.79 -1.26
C GLY A 134 -4.57 5.80 -1.27
N LEU A 135 -3.99 6.02 -2.45
CA LEU A 135 -2.89 6.97 -2.59
C LEU A 135 -3.30 8.39 -2.19
N LEU A 136 -4.46 8.86 -2.66
CA LEU A 136 -4.93 10.22 -2.35
C LEU A 136 -5.13 10.44 -0.86
N GLY A 137 -5.68 9.46 -0.13
CA GLY A 137 -5.90 9.56 1.31
C GLY A 137 -4.60 9.58 2.10
N HIS A 138 -3.68 8.64 1.83
CA HIS A 138 -2.43 8.53 2.58
C HIS A 138 -1.44 9.63 2.24
N LEU A 139 -1.18 9.88 0.94
CA LEU A 139 -0.26 10.95 0.52
C LEU A 139 -0.84 12.34 0.82
N GLY A 140 -2.15 12.54 0.64
CA GLY A 140 -2.82 13.79 1.00
C GLY A 140 -2.72 14.08 2.50
N ARG A 141 -2.87 13.05 3.36
CA ARG A 141 -2.66 13.21 4.81
C ARG A 141 -1.21 13.57 5.14
N ALA A 142 -0.25 12.88 4.51
CA ALA A 142 1.16 13.15 4.72
C ALA A 142 1.56 14.56 4.23
N ALA A 143 1.02 15.02 3.11
CA ALA A 143 1.20 16.39 2.61
C ALA A 143 0.70 17.43 3.62
N MET A 144 -0.51 17.24 4.15
CA MET A 144 -1.07 18.14 5.19
C MET A 144 -0.19 18.17 6.45
N GLU A 145 0.28 17.02 6.94
CA GLU A 145 1.14 16.94 8.13
C GLU A 145 2.53 17.54 7.90
N SER A 146 3.00 17.53 6.64
CA SER A 146 4.27 18.17 6.23
C SER A 146 4.13 19.66 5.91
N GLY A 147 2.91 20.18 5.77
CA GLY A 147 2.64 21.57 5.40
C GLY A 147 3.03 21.90 3.96
N ILE A 148 2.85 20.97 3.03
CA ILE A 148 3.18 21.08 1.61
C ILE A 148 1.98 20.72 0.74
N ASP A 149 2.06 21.07 -0.54
CA ASP A 149 1.21 20.49 -1.58
C ASP A 149 1.96 19.40 -2.37
N VAL A 150 1.25 18.51 -3.05
CA VAL A 150 1.82 17.49 -3.92
C VAL A 150 1.12 17.50 -5.28
N ALA A 151 1.89 17.71 -6.34
CA ALA A 151 1.43 17.53 -7.71
C ALA A 151 1.67 16.09 -8.14
N ILE A 152 0.58 15.37 -8.50
CA ILE A 152 0.64 13.98 -8.98
C ILE A 152 0.54 13.95 -10.50
N ASP A 153 1.45 13.26 -11.15
CA ASP A 153 1.32 12.88 -12.55
C ASP A 153 0.49 11.60 -12.64
N VAL A 154 -0.79 11.76 -12.94
CA VAL A 154 -1.77 10.67 -12.98
C VAL A 154 -1.36 9.57 -13.96
N ALA A 155 -0.76 9.94 -15.11
CA ALA A 155 -0.32 8.99 -16.12
C ALA A 155 0.91 8.17 -15.70
N ALA A 156 1.70 8.70 -14.77
CA ALA A 156 2.88 8.03 -14.24
C ALA A 156 2.57 7.05 -13.09
N VAL A 157 1.37 7.10 -12.50
CA VAL A 157 1.00 6.18 -11.43
C VAL A 157 0.80 4.76 -11.98
N PRO A 158 1.62 3.78 -11.55
CA PRO A 158 1.53 2.43 -12.07
C PRO A 158 0.26 1.73 -11.55
N LEU A 159 -0.40 0.97 -12.42
CA LEU A 159 -1.53 0.12 -12.08
C LEU A 159 -1.19 -1.35 -12.30
N LEU A 160 -1.74 -2.23 -11.48
CA LEU A 160 -1.71 -3.68 -11.71
C LEU A 160 -2.41 -4.03 -13.03
N PRO A 161 -1.96 -5.08 -13.73
CA PRO A 161 -2.60 -5.53 -14.97
C PRO A 161 -4.11 -5.74 -14.81
N GLY A 162 -4.90 -5.31 -15.79
CA GLY A 162 -6.35 -5.46 -15.81
C GLY A 162 -7.13 -4.53 -14.87
N THR A 163 -6.45 -3.70 -14.05
CA THR A 163 -7.12 -2.82 -13.07
C THR A 163 -8.07 -1.84 -13.73
N ARG A 164 -7.65 -1.16 -14.79
CA ARG A 164 -8.48 -0.15 -15.48
C ARG A 164 -9.70 -0.80 -16.10
N GLU A 165 -9.52 -1.88 -16.83
CA GLU A 165 -10.58 -2.62 -17.51
C GLU A 165 -11.62 -3.16 -16.51
N LEU A 166 -11.17 -3.68 -15.37
CA LEU A 166 -12.06 -4.14 -14.31
C LEU A 166 -12.83 -2.99 -13.65
N ALA A 167 -12.18 -1.85 -13.45
CA ALA A 167 -12.84 -0.65 -12.92
C ALA A 167 -13.91 -0.10 -13.88
N GLU A 168 -13.61 -0.04 -15.19
CA GLU A 168 -14.56 0.31 -16.26
C GLU A 168 -15.74 -0.66 -16.30
N ALA A 169 -15.50 -1.94 -16.04
CA ALA A 169 -16.54 -2.96 -15.94
C ALA A 169 -17.34 -2.90 -14.61
N GLY A 170 -17.03 -1.95 -13.73
CA GLY A 170 -17.77 -1.69 -12.49
C GLY A 170 -17.20 -2.34 -11.23
N SER A 171 -16.03 -2.99 -11.28
CA SER A 171 -15.38 -3.62 -10.12
C SER A 171 -14.71 -2.60 -9.20
N MET A 172 -15.42 -1.52 -8.84
CA MET A 172 -14.87 -0.47 -7.96
C MET A 172 -15.39 -0.62 -6.53
N PRO A 173 -14.49 -0.74 -5.52
CA PRO A 173 -14.90 -0.84 -4.11
C PRO A 173 -15.67 0.40 -3.66
N ALA A 174 -16.70 0.20 -2.85
CA ALA A 174 -17.42 1.33 -2.23
C ALA A 174 -16.51 2.17 -1.31
N GLY A 175 -15.47 1.55 -0.75
CA GLY A 175 -14.43 2.24 0.03
C GLY A 175 -13.70 3.30 -0.78
N SER A 176 -13.30 2.97 -2.02
CA SER A 176 -12.55 3.87 -2.91
C SER A 176 -13.36 5.12 -3.27
N ARG A 177 -14.68 5.00 -3.44
CA ARG A 177 -15.55 6.17 -3.65
C ARG A 177 -15.59 7.09 -2.42
N ARG A 178 -15.72 6.53 -1.22
CA ARG A 178 -15.65 7.31 0.03
C ARG A 178 -14.29 7.97 0.24
N ASN A 179 -13.21 7.29 -0.16
CA ASN A 179 -11.87 7.86 -0.12
C ASN A 179 -11.75 9.08 -1.03
N LEU A 180 -12.30 9.01 -2.23
CA LEU A 180 -12.32 10.14 -3.15
C LEU A 180 -13.17 11.29 -2.61
N GLU A 181 -14.37 11.02 -2.07
CA GLU A 181 -15.22 12.04 -1.43
C GLU A 181 -14.48 12.77 -0.30
N TRP A 182 -13.70 12.06 0.51
CA TRP A 182 -12.89 12.68 1.56
C TRP A 182 -11.75 13.54 0.99
N ALA A 183 -11.09 13.08 -0.07
CA ALA A 183 -9.97 13.79 -0.70
C ALA A 183 -10.44 15.06 -1.44
N ASP A 184 -11.64 15.05 -1.96
CA ASP A 184 -12.18 16.03 -2.91
C ASP A 184 -12.18 17.48 -2.40
N GLU A 185 -12.36 17.67 -1.09
CA GLU A 185 -12.30 18.99 -0.47
C GLU A 185 -10.92 19.68 -0.59
N ARG A 186 -9.86 18.89 -0.89
CA ARG A 186 -8.45 19.32 -0.91
C ARG A 186 -7.76 18.98 -2.23
N LEU A 187 -8.50 18.42 -3.18
CA LEU A 187 -7.98 17.93 -4.44
C LEU A 187 -8.33 18.88 -5.58
N ASP A 188 -7.30 19.42 -6.25
CA ASP A 188 -7.49 19.97 -7.58
C ASP A 188 -7.39 18.85 -8.61
N ARG A 189 -8.51 18.49 -9.25
CA ARG A 189 -8.59 17.39 -10.21
C ARG A 189 -7.92 17.69 -11.54
N GLY A 190 -7.51 18.93 -11.82
CA GLY A 190 -6.77 19.32 -13.04
C GLY A 190 -7.48 18.99 -14.37
N GLY A 191 -8.77 18.63 -14.34
CA GLY A 191 -9.54 18.24 -15.53
C GLY A 191 -9.40 16.77 -15.95
N PHE A 192 -8.82 15.91 -15.10
CA PHE A 192 -8.78 14.46 -15.32
C PHE A 192 -10.16 13.82 -15.18
N ASP A 193 -10.36 12.70 -15.88
CA ASP A 193 -11.60 11.92 -15.80
C ASP A 193 -11.83 11.37 -14.39
N GLU A 194 -13.09 11.23 -13.99
CA GLU A 194 -13.48 10.73 -12.68
C GLU A 194 -12.85 9.34 -12.39
N LEU A 195 -12.78 8.47 -13.39
CA LEU A 195 -12.19 7.14 -13.24
C LEU A 195 -10.70 7.21 -12.92
N ASP A 196 -9.95 8.08 -13.61
CA ASP A 196 -8.52 8.26 -13.36
C ASP A 196 -8.26 8.69 -11.91
N VAL A 197 -9.03 9.67 -11.44
CA VAL A 197 -8.91 10.16 -10.06
C VAL A 197 -9.38 9.11 -9.05
N LEU A 198 -10.43 8.35 -9.37
CA LEU A 198 -10.96 7.30 -8.52
C LEU A 198 -9.97 6.13 -8.35
N LEU A 199 -9.19 5.80 -9.38
CA LEU A 199 -8.13 4.79 -9.30
C LEU A 199 -7.00 5.20 -8.34
N LEU A 200 -6.72 6.50 -8.21
CA LEU A 200 -5.78 7.00 -7.19
C LEU A 200 -6.34 6.89 -5.75
N ALA A 201 -7.65 6.86 -5.60
CA ALA A 201 -8.33 6.66 -4.33
C ALA A 201 -8.60 5.18 -4.02
N ASP A 202 -8.20 4.25 -4.92
CA ASP A 202 -8.45 2.82 -4.74
C ASP A 202 -7.82 2.29 -3.46
N ALA A 203 -8.64 1.60 -2.65
CA ALA A 203 -8.20 1.02 -1.39
C ALA A 203 -7.17 -0.09 -1.65
N GLN A 204 -6.01 -0.01 -0.98
CA GLN A 204 -4.97 -1.02 -1.12
C GLN A 204 -4.90 -1.92 0.11
N THR A 205 -4.54 -3.17 -0.11
CA THR A 205 -4.09 -4.10 0.92
C THR A 205 -2.59 -4.31 0.70
N SER A 206 -1.77 -4.03 1.71
CA SER A 206 -0.32 -4.15 1.63
C SER A 206 0.28 -3.40 0.42
N GLY A 207 -0.17 -2.17 0.17
CA GLY A 207 0.34 -1.34 -0.92
C GLY A 207 1.76 -0.85 -0.69
N GLY A 208 2.28 -0.04 -1.62
CA GLY A 208 3.65 0.44 -1.59
C GLY A 208 3.90 1.49 -0.51
N LEU A 209 5.15 1.59 -0.07
CA LEU A 209 5.63 2.67 0.79
C LEU A 209 5.93 3.90 -0.10
N VAL A 210 4.98 4.80 -0.27
CA VAL A 210 5.24 6.07 -0.99
C VAL A 210 6.15 6.95 -0.15
N PHE A 211 7.19 7.54 -0.78
CA PHE A 211 8.16 8.37 -0.08
C PHE A 211 8.69 9.51 -0.96
N GLY A 212 9.20 10.56 -0.30
CA GLY A 212 9.82 11.70 -0.93
C GLY A 212 11.33 11.61 -0.93
N VAL A 213 11.98 11.89 -2.07
CA VAL A 213 13.44 11.85 -2.24
C VAL A 213 13.95 13.12 -2.91
N ASP A 214 15.19 13.52 -2.57
CA ASP A 214 15.87 14.62 -3.25
C ASP A 214 15.96 14.33 -4.75
N PRO A 215 15.68 15.32 -5.63
CA PRO A 215 15.79 15.11 -7.09
C PRO A 215 17.11 14.53 -7.57
N THR A 216 18.22 14.77 -6.87
CA THR A 216 19.55 14.25 -7.23
C THR A 216 19.72 12.77 -6.95
N GLU A 217 18.89 12.17 -6.09
CA GLU A 217 18.96 10.77 -5.69
C GLU A 217 18.02 9.86 -6.49
N VAL A 218 17.09 10.42 -7.28
CA VAL A 218 16.00 9.70 -7.94
C VAL A 218 16.47 8.53 -8.80
N ASP A 219 17.47 8.77 -9.67
CA ASP A 219 17.94 7.74 -10.60
C ASP A 219 18.56 6.55 -9.84
N GLY A 220 19.33 6.83 -8.78
CA GLY A 220 19.88 5.80 -7.91
C GLY A 220 18.79 5.01 -7.17
N VAL A 221 17.81 5.70 -6.61
CA VAL A 221 16.67 5.08 -5.91
C VAL A 221 15.87 4.17 -6.85
N LEU A 222 15.57 4.62 -8.08
CA LEU A 222 14.85 3.80 -9.04
C LEU A 222 15.64 2.56 -9.47
N ALA A 223 16.96 2.70 -9.68
CA ALA A 223 17.83 1.57 -10.02
C ALA A 223 17.91 0.55 -8.86
N ASP A 224 18.01 1.01 -7.61
CA ASP A 224 18.04 0.16 -6.44
C ASP A 224 16.68 -0.58 -6.25
N LEU A 225 15.57 0.12 -6.44
CA LEU A 225 14.23 -0.48 -6.38
C LEU A 225 14.03 -1.53 -7.48
N ASP A 226 14.45 -1.24 -8.71
CA ASP A 226 14.39 -2.21 -9.82
C ASP A 226 15.23 -3.47 -9.50
N SER A 227 16.43 -3.30 -8.94
CA SER A 227 17.32 -4.41 -8.53
C SER A 227 16.67 -5.33 -7.49
N THR A 228 15.74 -4.82 -6.69
CA THR A 228 14.97 -5.59 -5.71
C THR A 228 13.61 -6.07 -6.26
N GLY A 229 13.37 -5.88 -7.56
CA GLY A 229 12.16 -6.34 -8.26
C GLY A 229 10.91 -5.49 -8.00
N HIS A 230 11.08 -4.24 -7.57
CA HIS A 230 9.95 -3.30 -7.46
C HIS A 230 9.65 -2.63 -8.80
N ALA A 231 8.39 -2.58 -9.18
CA ALA A 231 7.91 -1.79 -10.33
C ALA A 231 7.70 -0.33 -9.91
N ALA A 232 8.78 0.32 -9.47
CA ALA A 232 8.73 1.66 -8.93
C ALA A 232 8.57 2.74 -10.01
N ALA A 233 7.83 3.80 -9.67
CA ALA A 233 7.67 4.96 -10.53
C ALA A 233 7.79 6.27 -9.75
N VAL A 234 8.31 7.30 -10.43
CA VAL A 234 8.11 8.70 -10.01
C VAL A 234 6.70 9.08 -10.37
N ILE A 235 5.91 9.45 -9.37
CA ILE A 235 4.49 9.74 -9.53
C ILE A 235 4.14 11.21 -9.31
N GLY A 236 5.12 12.05 -8.99
CA GLY A 236 4.85 13.47 -8.74
C GLY A 236 5.97 14.19 -8.00
N ARG A 237 5.63 15.35 -7.49
CA ARG A 237 6.56 16.24 -6.78
C ARG A 237 5.87 17.00 -5.67
N ALA A 238 6.55 17.18 -4.55
CA ALA A 238 6.16 18.10 -3.48
C ALA A 238 6.47 19.56 -3.83
N THR A 239 5.57 20.48 -3.49
CA THR A 239 5.70 21.92 -3.79
C THR A 239 5.45 22.77 -2.56
#